data_d38994d7898b3792881722cfce2d000e
#
_entry.id   d38994d7898b3792881722cfce2d000e
#
_cell.length_a   1.000
_cell.length_b   1.000
_cell.length_c   1.000
_cell.angle_alpha   90.00
_cell.angle_beta   90.00
_cell.angle_gamma   90.00
#
_symmetry.space_group_name_H-M   'P 1'
#
loop_
_entity.id
_entity.type
_entity.pdbx_description
1 polymer ?
#
loop_
_entity_poly.entity_id
_entity_poly.type
_entity_poly.pdbx_seq_one_letter_code
_entity_poly.pdbx_strand_id
1 'polypeptide(L)'
;MGQGPQFDFKENYLNFLHHKPTTFIPNSFVGNKIMGFGAINGPAIEKGDQFGERIDGFGIKWEYPSTGGGAAIPDCNYTVMDDVTEWREKVSIPDPSKYDWKADYERECKMIGTPDREKEVVDFGFGNGVFERLAALMGFEDALIALASEPEETYALLEAITDYKVASLDYIIDAYHPDTITYFDDVATERSLFMSPDTYRKIIKPHHKRFAQECLKRGIIPIYHCCGHAEDIVEDMIDCGWAAWTSVQISNDICGLIEKYGDRFAFCGGYDTTGLPAREDATPEVMAAEVKRCLDTYGKYHKGYCFFGFRFVNSLDPAEVGAGMAPIIQTAVEYGFELLASGK
;
A
#
# COMPACT_ATOMS: atom_id res chain seq x y z
N MET A 1 31.89 -24.37 9.78
CA MET A 1 31.05 -24.29 8.59
C MET A 1 31.04 -22.82 8.20
N GLY A 2 31.74 -22.45 7.10
CA GLY A 2 31.81 -21.07 6.66
C GLY A 2 30.41 -20.64 6.20
N GLN A 3 29.92 -19.54 6.76
CA GLN A 3 28.74 -18.88 6.19
C GLN A 3 29.11 -18.44 4.78
N GLY A 4 28.44 -19.01 3.76
CA GLY A 4 28.51 -18.48 2.40
C GLY A 4 28.06 -17.01 2.41
N PRO A 5 28.33 -16.22 1.35
CA PRO A 5 27.91 -14.83 1.30
C PRO A 5 26.39 -14.77 1.55
N GLN A 6 26.02 -14.05 2.61
CA GLN A 6 24.60 -13.83 2.95
C GLN A 6 23.99 -13.03 1.83
N PHE A 7 22.88 -13.51 1.25
CA PHE A 7 22.19 -12.80 0.16
C PHE A 7 21.70 -11.45 0.65
N ASP A 8 21.97 -10.37 -0.07
CA ASP A 8 21.54 -9.03 0.26
C ASP A 8 20.14 -8.77 -0.31
N PHE A 9 19.13 -9.04 0.49
CA PHE A 9 17.73 -8.81 0.14
C PHE A 9 17.41 -7.33 -0.03
N LYS A 10 18.03 -6.43 0.75
CA LYS A 10 17.83 -4.98 0.65
C LYS A 10 18.30 -4.46 -0.70
N GLU A 11 19.53 -4.80 -1.08
CA GLU A 11 20.08 -4.39 -2.37
C GLU A 11 19.23 -4.95 -3.52
N ASN A 12 18.84 -6.23 -3.43
CA ASN A 12 18.01 -6.86 -4.45
C ASN A 12 16.65 -6.17 -4.60
N TYR A 13 16.01 -5.76 -3.48
CA TYR A 13 14.72 -5.04 -3.49
C TYR A 13 14.88 -3.61 -4.04
N LEU A 14 15.95 -2.89 -3.68
CA LEU A 14 16.25 -1.57 -4.25
C LEU A 14 16.55 -1.66 -5.76
N ASN A 15 17.26 -2.71 -6.21
CA ASN A 15 17.48 -2.92 -7.63
C ASN A 15 16.16 -3.11 -8.39
N PHE A 16 15.22 -3.87 -7.81
CA PHE A 16 13.88 -4.01 -8.36
C PHE A 16 13.16 -2.65 -8.48
N LEU A 17 13.13 -1.82 -7.44
CA LEU A 17 12.49 -0.50 -7.47
C LEU A 17 13.16 0.48 -8.43
N HIS A 18 14.44 0.29 -8.71
CA HIS A 18 15.20 1.06 -9.70
C HIS A 18 15.18 0.44 -11.11
N HIS A 19 14.33 -0.56 -11.34
CA HIS A 19 14.16 -1.27 -12.61
C HIS A 19 15.45 -1.91 -13.13
N LYS A 20 16.35 -2.27 -12.22
CA LYS A 20 17.59 -3.00 -12.50
C LYS A 20 17.36 -4.52 -12.43
N PRO A 21 18.21 -5.32 -13.07
CA PRO A 21 18.14 -6.76 -12.94
C PRO A 21 18.25 -7.21 -11.48
N THR A 22 17.45 -8.21 -11.11
CA THR A 22 17.50 -8.88 -9.81
C THR A 22 17.94 -10.32 -10.00
N THR A 23 18.68 -10.86 -9.03
CA THR A 23 19.12 -12.26 -9.05
C THR A 23 18.18 -13.19 -8.31
N PHE A 24 17.42 -12.66 -7.39
CA PHE A 24 16.38 -13.32 -6.63
C PHE A 24 15.05 -12.64 -6.94
N ILE A 25 13.96 -13.41 -7.10
CA ILE A 25 12.64 -12.80 -7.30
C ILE A 25 12.28 -11.99 -6.03
N PRO A 26 12.18 -10.66 -6.11
CA PRO A 26 11.91 -9.83 -4.95
C PRO A 26 10.62 -10.24 -4.25
N ASN A 27 10.60 -10.07 -2.93
CA ASN A 27 9.48 -10.39 -2.08
C ASN A 27 9.26 -9.22 -1.11
N SER A 28 8.05 -8.70 -1.05
CA SER A 28 7.71 -7.53 -0.21
C SER A 28 7.83 -7.77 1.30
N PHE A 29 8.01 -9.02 1.73
CA PHE A 29 8.15 -9.36 3.16
C PHE A 29 9.59 -9.59 3.62
N VAL A 30 10.54 -9.66 2.69
CA VAL A 30 11.94 -9.98 2.97
C VAL A 30 12.84 -8.87 2.45
N GLY A 31 13.69 -8.34 3.32
CA GLY A 31 14.52 -7.18 3.00
C GLY A 31 13.75 -5.86 2.97
N ASN A 32 12.51 -5.86 3.46
CA ASN A 32 11.64 -4.70 3.55
C ASN A 32 10.93 -4.69 4.91
N LYS A 33 10.85 -3.51 5.53
CA LYS A 33 10.15 -3.29 6.80
C LYS A 33 9.11 -2.19 6.61
N ILE A 34 7.85 -2.58 6.63
CA ILE A 34 6.74 -1.62 6.53
C ILE A 34 6.50 -0.99 7.90
N MET A 35 6.51 0.33 7.93
CA MET A 35 6.24 1.20 9.07
C MET A 35 5.07 2.14 8.72
N GLY A 36 4.52 2.85 9.69
CA GLY A 36 3.44 3.82 9.49
C GLY A 36 2.07 3.22 9.25
N PHE A 37 2.02 2.10 8.59
CA PHE A 37 0.81 1.27 8.40
C PHE A 37 0.90 -0.03 9.21
N GLY A 38 2.01 -0.25 9.82
CA GLY A 38 2.63 -1.50 10.23
C GLY A 38 1.83 -2.43 11.09
N ALA A 39 0.91 -2.03 11.83
CA ALA A 39 -0.01 -2.90 12.52
C ALA A 39 -1.44 -2.61 12.05
N ILE A 40 -1.64 -2.42 10.72
CA ILE A 40 -2.98 -2.32 10.17
C ILE A 40 -3.59 -0.90 10.26
N ASN A 41 -3.10 -0.03 11.17
CA ASN A 41 -3.87 1.12 11.60
C ASN A 41 -3.20 2.49 11.44
N GLY A 42 -2.02 2.56 10.88
CA GLY A 42 -1.36 3.85 10.60
C GLY A 42 -1.22 4.80 11.80
N PRO A 43 -0.68 5.99 11.58
CA PRO A 43 -0.67 7.05 12.59
C PRO A 43 -2.09 7.44 13.02
N ALA A 44 -2.30 7.71 14.31
CA ALA A 44 -3.63 8.07 14.83
C ALA A 44 -4.22 9.34 14.19
N ILE A 45 -3.37 10.23 13.70
CA ILE A 45 -3.81 11.41 12.92
C ILE A 45 -4.54 11.03 11.62
N GLU A 46 -4.25 9.84 11.06
CA GLU A 46 -4.84 9.34 9.81
C GLU A 46 -6.07 8.45 10.02
N LYS A 47 -6.09 7.66 11.10
CA LYS A 47 -7.14 6.64 11.30
C LYS A 47 -7.67 6.54 12.73
N GLY A 48 -7.35 7.50 13.59
CA GLY A 48 -7.67 7.40 15.02
C GLY A 48 -6.80 6.36 15.73
N ASP A 49 -6.99 6.20 17.03
CA ASP A 49 -6.26 5.23 17.84
C ASP A 49 -7.14 4.01 18.15
N GLN A 50 -6.71 2.82 17.75
CA GLN A 50 -7.39 1.56 18.04
C GLN A 50 -7.65 1.36 19.54
N PHE A 51 -6.72 1.80 20.39
CA PHE A 51 -6.75 1.60 21.85
C PHE A 51 -7.16 2.88 22.60
N GLY A 52 -7.47 3.97 21.88
CA GLY A 52 -7.80 5.26 22.44
C GLY A 52 -8.98 5.94 21.73
N GLU A 53 -8.78 7.18 21.34
CA GLU A 53 -9.78 7.94 20.60
C GLU A 53 -9.80 7.50 19.13
N ARG A 54 -10.97 7.01 18.70
CA ARG A 54 -11.17 6.47 17.34
C ARG A 54 -11.52 7.52 16.30
N ILE A 55 -11.39 8.81 16.66
CA ILE A 55 -11.59 9.92 15.73
C ILE A 55 -10.21 10.39 15.27
N ASP A 56 -10.02 10.49 13.96
CA ASP A 56 -8.77 10.97 13.36
C ASP A 56 -8.69 12.50 13.30
N GLY A 57 -7.58 13.00 12.76
CA GLY A 57 -7.36 14.44 12.60
C GLY A 57 -8.33 15.14 11.66
N PHE A 58 -9.01 14.41 10.77
CA PHE A 58 -10.03 14.93 9.87
C PHE A 58 -11.45 14.89 10.45
N GLY A 59 -11.61 14.34 11.67
CA GLY A 59 -12.90 14.18 12.31
C GLY A 59 -13.64 12.89 11.92
N ILE A 60 -13.00 11.98 11.21
CA ILE A 60 -13.60 10.70 10.81
C ILE A 60 -13.53 9.73 11.97
N LYS A 61 -14.62 9.03 12.23
CA LYS A 61 -14.69 7.97 13.21
C LYS A 61 -14.36 6.63 12.59
N TRP A 62 -13.49 5.85 13.24
CA TRP A 62 -12.97 4.57 12.77
C TRP A 62 -13.44 3.41 13.64
N GLU A 63 -13.63 2.26 13.00
CA GLU A 63 -13.87 0.97 13.65
C GLU A 63 -12.75 -0.02 13.30
N TYR A 64 -12.52 -0.99 14.22
CA TYR A 64 -11.46 -1.98 14.11
C TYR A 64 -12.06 -3.38 14.29
N PRO A 65 -12.79 -3.91 13.29
CA PRO A 65 -13.41 -5.22 13.39
C PRO A 65 -12.35 -6.33 13.38
N SER A 66 -12.60 -7.43 14.09
CA SER A 66 -11.72 -8.62 14.04
C SER A 66 -11.73 -9.29 12.66
N THR A 67 -12.81 -9.13 11.90
CA THR A 67 -12.88 -9.52 10.51
C THR A 67 -11.93 -8.66 9.68
N GLY A 68 -11.07 -9.29 8.88
CA GLY A 68 -10.06 -8.56 8.10
C GLY A 68 -8.81 -8.17 8.88
N GLY A 69 -8.50 -8.86 10.00
CA GLY A 69 -7.27 -8.66 10.76
C GLY A 69 -7.21 -7.36 11.55
N GLY A 70 -8.36 -6.76 11.86
CA GLY A 70 -8.44 -5.51 12.61
C GLY A 70 -8.10 -4.25 11.79
N ALA A 71 -8.19 -4.33 10.46
CA ALA A 71 -8.01 -3.18 9.60
C ALA A 71 -9.02 -2.08 9.94
N ALA A 72 -8.53 -0.84 10.08
CA ALA A 72 -9.36 0.32 10.35
C ALA A 72 -10.31 0.58 9.17
N ILE A 73 -11.59 0.68 9.46
CA ILE A 73 -12.63 1.06 8.48
C ILE A 73 -13.41 2.27 9.01
N PRO A 74 -13.87 3.20 8.16
CA PRO A 74 -14.77 4.26 8.59
C PRO A 74 -16.06 3.69 9.20
N ASP A 75 -16.56 4.31 10.29
CA ASP A 75 -17.86 3.96 10.86
C ASP A 75 -18.95 4.27 9.82
N CYS A 76 -19.64 3.26 9.33
CA CYS A 76 -20.66 3.39 8.29
C CYS A 76 -21.91 4.20 8.71
N ASN A 77 -22.06 4.47 10.00
CA ASN A 77 -23.15 5.29 10.56
C ASN A 77 -22.74 6.72 10.85
N TYR A 78 -21.53 7.11 10.44
CA TYR A 78 -20.99 8.44 10.73
C TYR A 78 -20.31 9.01 9.49
N THR A 79 -20.73 10.18 9.06
CA THR A 79 -20.08 11.01 8.04
C THR A 79 -19.71 12.36 8.63
N VAL A 80 -18.66 12.97 8.14
CA VAL A 80 -18.23 14.32 8.54
C VAL A 80 -19.06 15.36 7.78
N MET A 81 -19.41 15.05 6.53
CA MET A 81 -20.23 15.90 5.66
C MET A 81 -21.08 15.03 4.72
N ASP A 82 -22.22 15.56 4.31
CA ASP A 82 -23.13 14.94 3.34
C ASP A 82 -23.05 15.64 1.96
N ASP A 83 -22.55 16.87 1.91
CA ASP A 83 -22.39 17.69 0.70
C ASP A 83 -20.95 18.21 0.61
N VAL A 84 -20.26 17.88 -0.49
CA VAL A 84 -18.87 18.30 -0.68
C VAL A 84 -18.71 19.81 -0.74
N THR A 85 -19.74 20.58 -1.10
CA THR A 85 -19.66 22.06 -1.14
C THR A 85 -19.50 22.69 0.25
N GLU A 86 -19.82 21.95 1.31
CA GLU A 86 -19.69 22.36 2.71
C GLU A 86 -18.31 22.02 3.33
N TRP A 87 -17.40 21.41 2.57
CA TRP A 87 -16.16 20.85 3.14
C TRP A 87 -15.33 21.87 3.93
N ARG A 88 -15.32 23.14 3.51
CA ARG A 88 -14.56 24.20 4.21
C ARG A 88 -15.05 24.49 5.63
N GLU A 89 -16.32 24.20 5.90
CA GLU A 89 -16.95 24.41 7.20
C GLU A 89 -16.96 23.14 8.06
N LYS A 90 -17.02 21.97 7.41
CA LYS A 90 -17.23 20.67 8.07
C LYS A 90 -15.94 19.90 8.30
N VAL A 91 -14.99 19.96 7.34
CA VAL A 91 -13.77 19.14 7.38
C VAL A 91 -12.65 19.88 8.10
N SER A 92 -12.11 19.27 9.14
CA SER A 92 -10.86 19.71 9.75
C SER A 92 -9.69 19.14 8.96
N ILE A 93 -8.80 20.02 8.46
CA ILE A 93 -7.52 19.57 7.89
C ILE A 93 -6.50 19.59 9.03
N PRO A 94 -5.92 18.46 9.42
CA PRO A 94 -5.01 18.42 10.56
C PRO A 94 -3.68 19.12 10.27
N ASP A 95 -3.07 19.64 11.31
CA ASP A 95 -1.73 20.23 11.24
C ASP A 95 -0.68 19.18 11.62
N PRO A 96 0.13 18.67 10.66
CA PRO A 96 1.09 17.61 10.95
C PRO A 96 2.20 18.02 11.92
N SER A 97 2.42 19.33 12.13
CA SER A 97 3.39 19.85 13.10
C SER A 97 2.97 19.62 14.56
N LYS A 98 1.69 19.38 14.80
CA LYS A 98 1.14 19.15 16.14
C LYS A 98 1.07 17.67 16.52
N TYR A 99 1.42 16.78 15.57
CA TYR A 99 1.41 15.34 15.81
C TYR A 99 2.79 14.85 16.24
N ASP A 100 2.86 13.97 17.23
CA ASP A 100 4.12 13.42 17.73
C ASP A 100 4.54 12.17 16.94
N TRP A 101 5.06 12.39 15.75
CA TRP A 101 5.55 11.34 14.83
C TRP A 101 6.64 10.47 15.46
N LYS A 102 7.46 11.03 16.36
CA LYS A 102 8.53 10.26 17.02
C LYS A 102 7.97 9.29 18.04
N ALA A 103 6.99 9.72 18.83
CA ALA A 103 6.31 8.82 19.77
C ALA A 103 5.60 7.68 19.02
N ASP A 104 5.04 7.97 17.84
CA ASP A 104 4.43 6.96 16.99
C ASP A 104 5.45 5.94 16.46
N TYR A 105 6.57 6.41 15.92
CA TYR A 105 7.69 5.55 15.52
C TYR A 105 8.17 4.65 16.66
N GLU A 106 8.37 5.22 17.86
CA GLU A 106 8.80 4.45 19.05
C GLU A 106 7.76 3.40 19.47
N ARG A 107 6.47 3.73 19.33
CA ARG A 107 5.37 2.80 19.61
C ARG A 107 5.39 1.64 18.62
N GLU A 108 5.52 1.92 17.32
CA GLU A 108 5.64 0.89 16.30
C GLU A 108 6.86 0.01 16.49
N CYS A 109 8.02 0.58 16.78
CA CYS A 109 9.24 -0.19 17.06
C CYS A 109 9.06 -1.17 18.23
N LYS A 110 8.28 -0.81 19.25
CA LYS A 110 7.94 -1.72 20.35
C LYS A 110 7.02 -2.85 19.92
N MET A 111 6.13 -2.61 18.98
CA MET A 111 5.13 -3.59 18.49
C MET A 111 5.71 -4.56 17.47
N ILE A 112 6.41 -4.06 16.46
CA ILE A 112 6.85 -4.84 15.31
C ILE A 112 8.37 -4.94 15.15
N GLY A 113 9.14 -4.38 16.10
CA GLY A 113 10.61 -4.34 16.09
C GLY A 113 11.18 -3.16 15.33
N THR A 114 12.34 -2.70 15.77
CA THR A 114 13.09 -1.62 15.09
C THR A 114 13.65 -2.13 13.76
N PRO A 115 13.55 -1.35 12.67
CA PRO A 115 14.12 -1.71 11.37
C PRO A 115 15.64 -1.92 11.43
N ASP A 116 16.14 -3.02 10.86
CA ASP A 116 17.57 -3.22 10.59
C ASP A 116 17.94 -2.54 9.27
N ARG A 117 18.33 -1.28 9.33
CA ARG A 117 18.61 -0.44 8.14
C ARG A 117 19.76 -0.93 7.27
N GLU A 118 20.58 -1.85 7.76
CA GLU A 118 21.62 -2.47 6.95
C GLU A 118 21.05 -3.57 6.05
N LYS A 119 19.92 -4.21 6.46
CA LYS A 119 19.33 -5.37 5.80
C LYS A 119 17.95 -5.14 5.22
N GLU A 120 17.26 -4.08 5.67
CA GLU A 120 15.87 -3.80 5.32
C GLU A 120 15.73 -2.43 4.65
N VAL A 121 14.94 -2.37 3.59
CA VAL A 121 14.34 -1.13 3.08
C VAL A 121 13.26 -0.73 4.07
N VAL A 122 13.27 0.51 4.52
CA VAL A 122 12.23 1.05 5.40
C VAL A 122 11.16 1.67 4.50
N ASP A 123 9.98 1.06 4.48
CA ASP A 123 8.82 1.56 3.77
C ASP A 123 7.83 2.19 4.74
N PHE A 124 7.43 3.44 4.50
CA PHE A 124 6.35 4.07 5.26
C PHE A 124 5.04 3.94 4.51
N GLY A 125 4.09 3.20 5.09
CA GLY A 125 2.73 3.11 4.56
C GLY A 125 1.92 4.36 4.89
N PHE A 126 1.54 5.12 3.87
CA PHE A 126 0.72 6.31 4.03
C PHE A 126 -0.70 6.03 3.52
N GLY A 127 -1.56 5.60 4.45
CA GLY A 127 -2.94 5.21 4.16
C GLY A 127 -3.87 6.38 3.87
N ASN A 128 -5.06 6.05 3.40
CA ASN A 128 -6.13 6.96 3.01
C ASN A 128 -5.66 8.05 2.06
N GLY A 129 -5.39 7.66 0.82
CA GLY A 129 -5.14 8.57 -0.28
C GLY A 129 -6.32 9.52 -0.51
N VAL A 130 -6.24 10.32 -1.54
CA VAL A 130 -7.22 11.39 -1.72
C VAL A 130 -8.64 10.87 -1.96
N PHE A 131 -8.79 9.78 -2.73
CA PHE A 131 -10.11 9.19 -2.98
C PHE A 131 -10.64 8.43 -1.75
N GLU A 132 -9.81 7.60 -1.12
CA GLU A 132 -10.21 6.91 0.12
C GLU A 132 -10.57 7.90 1.24
N ARG A 133 -9.85 9.02 1.34
CA ARG A 133 -10.15 10.08 2.30
C ARG A 133 -11.47 10.76 1.99
N LEU A 134 -11.76 11.06 0.72
CA LEU A 134 -13.05 11.59 0.30
C LEU A 134 -14.19 10.64 0.69
N ALA A 135 -14.03 9.35 0.36
CA ALA A 135 -15.02 8.32 0.69
C ALA A 135 -15.20 8.14 2.21
N ALA A 136 -14.13 8.28 2.99
CA ALA A 136 -14.20 8.20 4.45
C ALA A 136 -14.86 9.44 5.09
N LEU A 137 -14.78 10.61 4.46
CA LEU A 137 -15.40 11.84 4.94
C LEU A 137 -16.91 11.88 4.74
N MET A 138 -17.41 11.35 3.61
CA MET A 138 -18.81 11.54 3.21
C MET A 138 -19.57 10.25 2.84
N GLY A 139 -18.90 9.10 2.92
CA GLY A 139 -19.46 7.84 2.45
C GLY A 139 -19.10 7.56 0.99
N PHE A 140 -19.07 6.27 0.63
CA PHE A 140 -18.57 5.84 -0.68
C PHE A 140 -19.46 6.28 -1.84
N GLU A 141 -20.79 6.15 -1.69
CA GLU A 141 -21.76 6.52 -2.73
C GLU A 141 -21.75 8.04 -2.99
N ASP A 142 -21.79 8.83 -1.92
CA ASP A 142 -21.80 10.29 -2.02
C ASP A 142 -20.46 10.82 -2.56
N ALA A 143 -19.34 10.18 -2.25
CA ALA A 143 -18.04 10.50 -2.84
C ALA A 143 -18.03 10.32 -4.37
N LEU A 144 -18.65 9.26 -4.88
CA LEU A 144 -18.78 9.05 -6.32
C LEU A 144 -19.72 10.05 -6.99
N ILE A 145 -20.81 10.42 -6.29
CA ILE A 145 -21.73 11.47 -6.75
C ILE A 145 -20.99 12.82 -6.79
N ALA A 146 -20.24 13.17 -5.75
CA ALA A 146 -19.46 14.40 -5.69
C ALA A 146 -18.45 14.53 -6.83
N LEU A 147 -17.73 13.45 -7.16
CA LEU A 147 -16.82 13.41 -8.32
C LEU A 147 -17.51 13.72 -9.65
N ALA A 148 -18.79 13.37 -9.76
CA ALA A 148 -19.57 13.55 -10.99
C ALA A 148 -20.32 14.89 -11.04
N SER A 149 -20.89 15.34 -9.92
CA SER A 149 -21.80 16.50 -9.86
C SER A 149 -21.09 17.79 -9.46
N GLU A 150 -20.06 17.71 -8.60
CA GLU A 150 -19.36 18.86 -8.01
C GLU A 150 -17.83 18.73 -8.18
N PRO A 151 -17.33 18.60 -9.44
CA PRO A 151 -15.92 18.28 -9.70
C PRO A 151 -14.95 19.37 -9.20
N GLU A 152 -15.33 20.64 -9.28
CA GLU A 152 -14.48 21.76 -8.84
C GLU A 152 -14.32 21.79 -7.31
N GLU A 153 -15.40 21.62 -6.56
CA GLU A 153 -15.36 21.59 -5.08
C GLU A 153 -14.67 20.31 -4.59
N THR A 154 -14.94 19.19 -5.24
CA THR A 154 -14.23 17.94 -4.96
C THR A 154 -12.74 18.10 -5.19
N TYR A 155 -12.30 18.65 -6.33
CA TYR A 155 -10.90 18.91 -6.60
C TYR A 155 -10.26 19.81 -5.52
N ALA A 156 -10.94 20.88 -5.11
CA ALA A 156 -10.43 21.80 -4.08
C ALA A 156 -10.25 21.11 -2.71
N LEU A 157 -11.16 20.23 -2.32
CA LEU A 157 -10.99 19.41 -1.12
C LEU A 157 -9.80 18.46 -1.23
N LEU A 158 -9.68 17.76 -2.38
CA LEU A 158 -8.55 16.84 -2.62
C LEU A 158 -7.21 17.59 -2.64
N GLU A 159 -7.19 18.84 -3.10
CA GLU A 159 -6.01 19.70 -3.04
C GLU A 159 -5.61 20.00 -1.58
N ALA A 160 -6.57 20.36 -0.72
CA ALA A 160 -6.30 20.59 0.69
C ALA A 160 -5.82 19.32 1.42
N ILE A 161 -6.37 18.14 1.09
CA ILE A 161 -5.89 16.85 1.60
C ILE A 161 -4.45 16.60 1.12
N THR A 162 -4.16 16.89 -0.16
CA THR A 162 -2.82 16.74 -0.72
C THR A 162 -1.82 17.69 -0.06
N ASP A 163 -2.21 18.93 0.23
CA ASP A 163 -1.38 19.89 0.97
C ASP A 163 -0.96 19.33 2.33
N TYR A 164 -1.90 18.75 3.07
CA TYR A 164 -1.63 18.09 4.33
C TYR A 164 -0.68 16.89 4.14
N LYS A 165 -0.94 16.02 3.16
CA LYS A 165 -0.11 14.85 2.88
C LYS A 165 1.34 15.25 2.55
N VAL A 166 1.51 16.27 1.72
CA VAL A 166 2.83 16.81 1.36
C VAL A 166 3.52 17.46 2.55
N ALA A 167 2.79 18.23 3.35
CA ALA A 167 3.34 18.85 4.58
C ALA A 167 3.77 17.79 5.62
N SER A 168 3.13 16.63 5.65
CA SER A 168 3.49 15.53 6.55
C SER A 168 4.82 14.86 6.19
N LEU A 169 5.27 14.94 4.92
CA LEU A 169 6.46 14.23 4.44
C LEU A 169 7.72 14.56 5.24
N ASP A 170 7.95 15.82 5.56
CA ASP A 170 9.17 16.22 6.26
C ASP A 170 9.19 15.68 7.70
N TYR A 171 8.05 15.61 8.37
CA TYR A 171 7.91 15.02 9.70
C TYR A 171 8.06 13.50 9.68
N ILE A 172 7.50 12.83 8.67
CA ILE A 172 7.65 11.39 8.46
C ILE A 172 9.11 11.05 8.20
N ILE A 173 9.79 11.80 7.35
CA ILE A 173 11.20 11.62 7.04
C ILE A 173 12.06 11.79 8.31
N ASP A 174 11.78 12.81 9.10
CA ASP A 174 12.50 13.10 10.34
C ASP A 174 12.34 12.01 11.40
N ALA A 175 11.14 11.40 11.49
CA ALA A 175 10.85 10.39 12.49
C ALA A 175 11.23 8.97 12.05
N TYR A 176 10.87 8.59 10.82
CA TYR A 176 10.96 7.22 10.31
C TYR A 176 12.16 6.97 9.40
N HIS A 177 12.76 8.03 8.81
CA HIS A 177 13.84 7.94 7.81
C HIS A 177 13.56 6.86 6.75
N PRO A 178 12.43 6.90 6.04
CA PRO A 178 12.05 5.88 5.10
C PRO A 178 12.91 5.92 3.82
N ASP A 179 13.15 4.76 3.20
CA ASP A 179 13.71 4.63 1.86
C ASP A 179 12.61 4.78 0.81
N THR A 180 11.40 4.30 1.15
CA THR A 180 10.19 4.31 0.28
C THR A 180 8.98 4.81 1.04
N ILE A 181 7.99 5.32 0.31
CA ILE A 181 6.66 5.60 0.84
C ILE A 181 5.64 4.92 -0.07
N THR A 182 4.87 3.99 0.51
CA THR A 182 3.72 3.36 -0.15
C THR A 182 2.45 4.15 0.15
N TYR A 183 1.89 4.74 -0.90
CA TYR A 183 0.66 5.55 -0.82
C TYR A 183 -0.55 4.69 -1.17
N PHE A 184 -1.46 4.53 -0.23
CA PHE A 184 -2.65 3.70 -0.36
C PHE A 184 -3.83 4.55 -0.79
N ASP A 185 -4.35 4.27 -1.99
CA ASP A 185 -5.55 4.92 -2.52
C ASP A 185 -6.25 3.99 -3.50
N ASP A 186 -7.16 3.18 -3.02
CA ASP A 186 -7.90 2.23 -3.83
C ASP A 186 -8.94 2.97 -4.69
N VAL A 187 -8.73 2.99 -6.00
CA VAL A 187 -9.60 3.66 -6.98
C VAL A 187 -10.34 2.68 -7.90
N ALA A 188 -10.27 1.36 -7.59
CA ALA A 188 -10.79 0.31 -8.44
C ALA A 188 -11.54 -0.78 -7.69
N THR A 189 -12.50 -1.40 -8.38
CA THR A 189 -13.13 -2.67 -8.04
C THR A 189 -12.33 -3.83 -8.63
N GLU A 190 -12.76 -5.07 -8.38
CA GLU A 190 -12.24 -6.26 -9.08
C GLU A 190 -12.42 -6.20 -10.62
N ARG A 191 -13.30 -5.37 -11.14
CA ARG A 191 -13.70 -5.35 -12.56
C ARG A 191 -13.28 -4.09 -13.31
N SER A 192 -13.17 -2.98 -12.64
CA SER A 192 -12.90 -1.66 -13.26
C SER A 192 -12.58 -0.62 -12.21
N LEU A 193 -12.14 0.55 -12.63
CA LEU A 193 -12.10 1.73 -11.78
C LEU A 193 -13.49 2.06 -11.22
N PHE A 194 -13.56 2.71 -10.06
CA PHE A 194 -14.80 3.24 -9.47
C PHE A 194 -15.37 4.39 -10.31
N MET A 195 -14.53 5.07 -11.05
CA MET A 195 -14.85 6.21 -11.91
C MET A 195 -14.31 5.98 -13.32
N SER A 196 -14.70 6.82 -14.28
CA SER A 196 -14.11 6.76 -15.61
C SER A 196 -12.61 7.13 -15.58
N PRO A 197 -11.77 6.57 -16.49
CA PRO A 197 -10.37 6.99 -16.60
C PRO A 197 -10.22 8.51 -16.81
N ASP A 198 -11.17 9.16 -17.49
CA ASP A 198 -11.16 10.61 -17.69
C ASP A 198 -11.43 11.39 -16.40
N THR A 199 -12.34 10.91 -15.54
CA THR A 199 -12.59 11.48 -14.22
C THR A 199 -11.35 11.31 -13.34
N TYR A 200 -10.74 10.11 -13.32
CA TYR A 200 -9.49 9.87 -12.62
C TYR A 200 -8.40 10.87 -13.05
N ARG A 201 -8.18 11.01 -14.36
CA ARG A 201 -7.14 11.90 -14.92
C ARG A 201 -7.38 13.37 -14.60
N LYS A 202 -8.63 13.80 -14.53
CA LYS A 202 -8.98 15.20 -14.26
C LYS A 202 -8.96 15.55 -12.78
N ILE A 203 -9.43 14.65 -11.91
CA ILE A 203 -9.71 14.98 -10.52
C ILE A 203 -8.72 14.30 -9.55
N ILE A 204 -8.34 13.03 -9.77
CA ILE A 204 -7.52 12.27 -8.83
C ILE A 204 -6.02 12.34 -9.19
N LYS A 205 -5.68 12.03 -10.44
CA LYS A 205 -4.28 11.96 -10.92
C LYS A 205 -3.43 13.19 -10.59
N PRO A 206 -3.91 14.46 -10.68
CA PRO A 206 -3.10 15.62 -10.35
C PRO A 206 -2.55 15.58 -8.91
N HIS A 207 -3.33 15.09 -7.97
CA HIS A 207 -2.97 14.94 -6.57
C HIS A 207 -1.97 13.79 -6.36
N HIS A 208 -2.20 12.64 -6.98
CA HIS A 208 -1.26 11.52 -7.02
C HIS A 208 0.10 11.95 -7.58
N LYS A 209 0.09 12.65 -8.71
CA LYS A 209 1.32 13.17 -9.35
C LYS A 209 2.05 14.12 -8.42
N ARG A 210 1.36 15.06 -7.82
CA ARG A 210 1.94 16.02 -6.90
C ARG A 210 2.61 15.32 -5.72
N PHE A 211 1.93 14.39 -5.08
CA PHE A 211 2.47 13.65 -3.95
C PHE A 211 3.72 12.84 -4.33
N ALA A 212 3.65 12.06 -5.41
CA ALA A 212 4.79 11.26 -5.89
C ALA A 212 6.00 12.15 -6.22
N GLN A 213 5.79 13.28 -6.89
CA GLN A 213 6.86 14.23 -7.22
C GLN A 213 7.48 14.87 -5.97
N GLU A 214 6.70 15.14 -4.94
CA GLU A 214 7.21 15.66 -3.66
C GLU A 214 8.02 14.62 -2.89
N CYS A 215 7.69 13.33 -2.97
CA CYS A 215 8.53 12.25 -2.47
C CYS A 215 9.87 12.21 -3.21
N LEU A 216 9.85 12.22 -4.55
CA LEU A 216 11.06 12.17 -5.38
C LEU A 216 12.01 13.36 -5.12
N LYS A 217 11.47 14.58 -4.92
CA LYS A 217 12.28 15.77 -4.56
C LYS A 217 13.03 15.60 -3.23
N ARG A 218 12.51 14.78 -2.33
CA ARG A 218 13.10 14.47 -1.01
C ARG A 218 13.99 13.23 -1.04
N GLY A 219 14.18 12.62 -2.21
CA GLY A 219 14.97 11.39 -2.36
C GLY A 219 14.27 10.11 -1.89
N ILE A 220 12.96 10.16 -1.72
CA ILE A 220 12.13 9.01 -1.33
C ILE A 220 11.54 8.36 -2.58
N ILE A 221 11.57 7.02 -2.65
CA ILE A 221 10.96 6.27 -3.76
C ILE A 221 9.47 6.12 -3.48
N PRO A 222 8.58 6.71 -4.29
CA PRO A 222 7.13 6.57 -4.10
C PRO A 222 6.61 5.27 -4.73
N ILE A 223 5.80 4.54 -3.97
CA ILE A 223 5.10 3.32 -4.39
C ILE A 223 3.60 3.59 -4.31
N TYR A 224 2.85 3.18 -5.32
CA TYR A 224 1.39 3.28 -5.33
C TYR A 224 0.74 1.96 -4.94
N HIS A 225 -0.13 1.99 -3.96
CA HIS A 225 -0.97 0.84 -3.60
C HIS A 225 -2.40 1.09 -4.08
N CYS A 226 -2.89 0.16 -4.88
CA CYS A 226 -4.28 0.12 -5.30
C CYS A 226 -4.69 -1.33 -5.52
N CYS A 227 -5.70 -1.78 -4.79
CA CYS A 227 -6.36 -3.04 -5.05
C CYS A 227 -7.28 -2.93 -6.28
N GLY A 228 -7.67 -4.07 -6.84
CA GLY A 228 -8.63 -4.14 -7.93
C GLY A 228 -8.02 -4.13 -9.33
N HIS A 229 -8.90 -3.88 -10.31
CA HIS A 229 -8.57 -3.86 -11.72
C HIS A 229 -8.26 -2.42 -12.16
N ALA A 230 -6.98 -2.06 -12.15
CA ALA A 230 -6.51 -0.71 -12.41
C ALA A 230 -5.52 -0.62 -13.60
N GLU A 231 -5.45 -1.64 -14.46
CA GLU A 231 -4.51 -1.68 -15.58
C GLU A 231 -4.72 -0.54 -16.58
N ASP A 232 -5.94 0.01 -16.68
CA ASP A 232 -6.28 1.14 -17.55
C ASP A 232 -5.54 2.45 -17.21
N ILE A 233 -4.99 2.56 -15.99
CA ILE A 233 -4.28 3.75 -15.51
C ILE A 233 -2.78 3.53 -15.25
N VAL A 234 -2.20 2.41 -15.70
CA VAL A 234 -0.76 2.14 -15.51
C VAL A 234 0.12 3.21 -16.16
N GLU A 235 -0.21 3.69 -17.36
CA GLU A 235 0.54 4.81 -17.98
C GLU A 235 0.42 6.10 -17.15
N ASP A 236 -0.73 6.31 -16.50
CA ASP A 236 -0.94 7.44 -15.60
C ASP A 236 -0.12 7.30 -14.32
N MET A 237 0.00 6.08 -13.77
CA MET A 237 0.86 5.80 -12.62
C MET A 237 2.32 6.11 -12.95
N ILE A 238 2.81 5.66 -14.11
CA ILE A 238 4.17 5.94 -14.60
C ILE A 238 4.39 7.46 -14.77
N ASP A 239 3.42 8.16 -15.37
CA ASP A 239 3.50 9.62 -15.56
C ASP A 239 3.49 10.40 -14.24
N CYS A 240 2.87 9.87 -13.20
CA CYS A 240 2.95 10.45 -11.85
C CYS A 240 4.34 10.35 -11.24
N GLY A 241 5.14 9.36 -11.65
CA GLY A 241 6.48 9.11 -11.11
C GLY A 241 6.50 8.03 -10.02
N TRP A 242 5.45 7.21 -9.93
CA TRP A 242 5.46 6.02 -9.08
C TRP A 242 6.50 5.02 -9.60
N ALA A 243 7.25 4.39 -8.70
CA ALA A 243 8.22 3.37 -9.05
C ALA A 243 7.58 1.98 -9.22
N ALA A 244 6.53 1.72 -8.46
CA ALA A 244 5.85 0.44 -8.46
C ALA A 244 4.35 0.60 -8.16
N TRP A 245 3.57 -0.39 -8.61
CA TRP A 245 2.20 -0.62 -8.19
C TRP A 245 2.13 -1.89 -7.34
N THR A 246 1.65 -1.77 -6.11
CA THR A 246 1.32 -2.87 -5.20
C THR A 246 -0.18 -2.82 -4.93
N SER A 247 -0.76 -3.71 -4.68
CA SER A 247 -1.26 -5.06 -4.58
C SER A 247 -1.92 -5.47 -5.91
N VAL A 248 -1.12 -5.72 -6.93
CA VAL A 248 -1.67 -6.06 -8.26
C VAL A 248 -2.45 -7.37 -8.17
N GLN A 249 -3.75 -7.32 -8.43
CA GLN A 249 -4.64 -8.48 -8.33
C GLN A 249 -4.73 -9.24 -9.66
N ILE A 250 -5.09 -10.53 -9.56
CA ILE A 250 -5.15 -11.46 -10.70
C ILE A 250 -6.24 -11.13 -11.74
N SER A 251 -7.09 -10.16 -11.46
CA SER A 251 -8.04 -9.61 -12.43
C SER A 251 -7.38 -8.78 -13.54
N ASN A 252 -6.11 -8.39 -13.36
CA ASN A 252 -5.30 -7.66 -14.34
C ASN A 252 -4.45 -8.62 -15.18
N ASP A 253 -4.10 -8.23 -16.40
CA ASP A 253 -3.14 -8.97 -17.24
C ASP A 253 -1.69 -8.73 -16.78
N ILE A 254 -1.32 -9.32 -15.63
CA ILE A 254 0.00 -9.12 -15.00
C ILE A 254 1.14 -9.49 -15.95
N CYS A 255 1.00 -10.57 -16.73
CA CYS A 255 2.02 -10.97 -17.70
C CYS A 255 2.22 -9.92 -18.79
N GLY A 256 1.14 -9.48 -19.41
CA GLY A 256 1.19 -8.40 -20.43
C GLY A 256 1.69 -7.08 -19.87
N LEU A 257 1.35 -6.75 -18.63
CA LEU A 257 1.85 -5.57 -17.93
C LEU A 257 3.37 -5.64 -17.71
N ILE A 258 3.91 -6.76 -17.23
CA ILE A 258 5.36 -6.96 -17.06
C ILE A 258 6.09 -6.91 -18.39
N GLU A 259 5.55 -7.56 -19.43
CA GLU A 259 6.14 -7.54 -20.77
C GLU A 259 6.25 -6.12 -21.33
N LYS A 260 5.19 -5.33 -21.16
CA LYS A 260 5.10 -3.98 -21.72
C LYS A 260 5.84 -2.92 -20.91
N TYR A 261 5.84 -3.04 -19.59
CA TYR A 261 6.28 -1.96 -18.71
C TYR A 261 7.42 -2.34 -17.74
N GLY A 262 7.76 -3.62 -17.58
CA GLY A 262 8.68 -4.12 -16.55
C GLY A 262 10.09 -3.53 -16.58
N ASP A 263 10.50 -2.87 -17.67
CA ASP A 263 11.77 -2.15 -17.77
C ASP A 263 11.72 -0.73 -17.18
N ARG A 264 10.54 -0.21 -16.83
CA ARG A 264 10.35 1.17 -16.36
C ARG A 264 9.30 1.31 -15.26
N PHE A 265 8.65 0.23 -14.88
CA PHE A 265 7.64 0.19 -13.83
C PHE A 265 7.56 -1.20 -13.22
N ALA A 266 7.34 -1.27 -11.92
CA ALA A 266 7.36 -2.51 -11.19
C ALA A 266 5.95 -2.89 -10.70
N PHE A 267 5.69 -4.21 -10.64
CA PHE A 267 4.41 -4.79 -10.24
C PHE A 267 4.60 -5.73 -9.06
N CYS A 268 3.95 -5.43 -7.93
CA CYS A 268 4.00 -6.24 -6.71
C CYS A 268 2.64 -6.88 -6.48
N GLY A 269 2.53 -8.20 -6.55
CA GLY A 269 1.25 -8.86 -6.35
C GLY A 269 1.16 -10.25 -6.98
N GLY A 270 0.00 -10.52 -7.57
CA GLY A 270 -0.28 -11.75 -8.34
C GLY A 270 -0.77 -12.93 -7.52
N TYR A 271 -0.77 -12.84 -6.18
CA TYR A 271 -1.38 -13.84 -5.32
C TYR A 271 -2.91 -13.73 -5.37
N ASP A 272 -3.62 -14.85 -5.45
CA ASP A 272 -5.08 -14.87 -5.42
C ASP A 272 -5.59 -14.59 -4.00
N THR A 273 -6.00 -13.35 -3.77
CA THR A 273 -6.52 -12.86 -2.49
C THR A 273 -8.03 -13.04 -2.34
N THR A 274 -8.71 -13.63 -3.32
CA THR A 274 -10.18 -13.79 -3.34
C THR A 274 -10.62 -15.27 -3.47
N GLY A 275 -9.76 -16.13 -3.99
CA GLY A 275 -10.04 -17.54 -4.22
C GLY A 275 -9.66 -18.46 -3.07
N LEU A 276 -9.39 -19.72 -3.39
CA LEU A 276 -9.08 -20.77 -2.41
C LEU A 276 -7.91 -20.46 -1.48
N PRO A 277 -6.79 -19.89 -1.93
CA PRO A 277 -5.63 -19.65 -1.06
C PRO A 277 -5.84 -18.54 -0.04
N ALA A 278 -6.87 -17.70 -0.24
CA ALA A 278 -7.21 -16.60 0.68
C ALA A 278 -8.29 -16.98 1.70
N ARG A 279 -8.95 -18.14 1.55
CA ARG A 279 -10.02 -18.55 2.44
C ARG A 279 -9.52 -18.85 3.85
N GLU A 280 -10.40 -18.70 4.83
CA GLU A 280 -10.08 -18.97 6.23
C GLU A 280 -9.66 -20.43 6.47
N ASP A 281 -10.26 -21.37 5.72
CA ASP A 281 -9.97 -22.80 5.75
C ASP A 281 -8.84 -23.24 4.79
N ALA A 282 -8.12 -22.30 4.16
CA ALA A 282 -7.01 -22.61 3.26
C ALA A 282 -5.88 -23.35 4.01
N THR A 283 -5.46 -24.50 3.48
CA THR A 283 -4.34 -25.25 4.06
C THR A 283 -2.99 -24.65 3.65
N PRO A 284 -1.91 -24.91 4.42
CA PRO A 284 -0.56 -24.48 4.04
C PRO A 284 -0.15 -24.91 2.63
N GLU A 285 -0.57 -26.11 2.19
CA GLU A 285 -0.27 -26.65 0.86
C GLU A 285 -0.96 -25.87 -0.26
N VAL A 286 -2.20 -25.43 -0.04
CA VAL A 286 -2.94 -24.59 -1.01
C VAL A 286 -2.28 -23.23 -1.13
N MET A 287 -1.92 -22.61 0.00
CA MET A 287 -1.20 -21.34 0.01
C MET A 287 0.16 -21.44 -0.68
N ALA A 288 0.93 -22.49 -0.36
CA ALA A 288 2.24 -22.75 -0.97
C ALA A 288 2.14 -23.00 -2.47
N ALA A 289 1.13 -23.73 -2.94
CA ALA A 289 0.92 -23.97 -4.37
C ALA A 289 0.65 -22.65 -5.12
N GLU A 290 -0.11 -21.76 -4.53
CA GLU A 290 -0.40 -20.45 -5.13
C GLU A 290 0.86 -19.57 -5.18
N VAL A 291 1.68 -19.54 -4.13
CA VAL A 291 2.98 -18.84 -4.14
C VAL A 291 3.86 -19.37 -5.27
N LYS A 292 4.00 -20.69 -5.41
CA LYS A 292 4.80 -21.31 -6.48
C LYS A 292 4.25 -20.92 -7.85
N ARG A 293 2.92 -20.96 -8.04
CA ARG A 293 2.30 -20.49 -9.28
C ARG A 293 2.71 -19.05 -9.62
N CYS A 294 2.67 -18.15 -8.63
CA CYS A 294 3.07 -16.75 -8.85
C CYS A 294 4.53 -16.63 -9.29
N LEU A 295 5.45 -17.28 -8.56
CA LEU A 295 6.88 -17.22 -8.85
C LEU A 295 7.22 -17.82 -10.21
N ASP A 296 6.62 -18.97 -10.57
CA ASP A 296 6.80 -19.62 -11.87
C ASP A 296 6.22 -18.79 -13.02
N THR A 297 5.06 -18.14 -12.79
CA THR A 297 4.34 -17.42 -13.85
C THR A 297 4.94 -16.05 -14.12
N TYR A 298 5.22 -15.30 -13.06
CA TYR A 298 5.61 -13.89 -13.16
C TYR A 298 7.11 -13.69 -12.96
N GLY A 299 7.75 -14.51 -12.13
CA GLY A 299 9.20 -14.45 -11.88
C GLY A 299 10.06 -14.76 -13.10
N LYS A 300 9.55 -15.55 -14.05
CA LYS A 300 10.23 -15.92 -15.31
C LYS A 300 10.70 -14.73 -16.16
N TYR A 301 10.15 -13.55 -15.94
CA TYR A 301 10.55 -12.34 -16.68
C TYR A 301 11.84 -11.72 -16.16
N HIS A 302 12.31 -12.08 -14.96
CA HIS A 302 13.52 -11.57 -14.28
C HIS A 302 13.58 -10.03 -14.18
N LYS A 303 12.46 -9.34 -14.32
CA LYS A 303 12.33 -7.89 -14.29
C LYS A 303 10.90 -7.47 -13.91
N GLY A 304 10.76 -6.31 -13.30
CA GLY A 304 9.47 -5.65 -13.11
C GLY A 304 8.46 -6.41 -12.25
N TYR A 305 8.85 -7.50 -11.59
CA TYR A 305 7.97 -8.27 -10.73
C TYR A 305 8.54 -8.44 -9.31
N CYS A 306 7.67 -8.28 -8.34
CA CYS A 306 7.90 -8.60 -6.94
C CYS A 306 6.73 -9.43 -6.41
N PHE A 307 7.02 -10.51 -5.73
CA PHE A 307 5.97 -11.27 -5.06
C PHE A 307 5.40 -10.48 -3.88
N PHE A 308 4.09 -10.31 -3.89
CA PHE A 308 3.30 -9.85 -2.76
C PHE A 308 2.04 -10.69 -2.66
N GLY A 309 1.83 -11.33 -1.51
CA GLY A 309 0.68 -12.17 -1.28
C GLY A 309 0.28 -12.14 0.19
N PHE A 310 -1.02 -12.10 0.43
CA PHE A 310 -1.57 -12.10 1.79
C PHE A 310 -2.93 -12.78 1.82
N ARG A 311 -3.36 -13.10 3.02
CA ARG A 311 -4.75 -13.44 3.32
C ARG A 311 -5.20 -12.66 4.55
N PHE A 312 -6.44 -12.35 4.63
CA PHE A 312 -7.01 -11.80 5.86
C PHE A 312 -7.16 -12.91 6.90
N VAL A 313 -6.70 -12.63 8.10
CA VAL A 313 -6.86 -13.51 9.27
C VAL A 313 -7.86 -12.84 10.20
N ASN A 314 -8.93 -13.55 10.57
CA ASN A 314 -9.99 -13.01 11.43
C ASN A 314 -9.55 -13.03 12.91
N SER A 315 -8.47 -12.32 13.24
CA SER A 315 -7.94 -12.20 14.58
C SER A 315 -7.30 -10.82 14.80
N LEU A 316 -7.34 -10.36 16.04
CA LEU A 316 -6.59 -9.19 16.52
C LEU A 316 -5.27 -9.60 17.20
N ASP A 317 -5.02 -10.91 17.36
CA ASP A 317 -3.77 -11.42 17.93
C ASP A 317 -2.66 -11.43 16.86
N PRO A 318 -1.58 -10.64 17.01
CA PRO A 318 -0.49 -10.62 16.04
C PRO A 318 0.17 -12.00 15.83
N ALA A 319 0.16 -12.88 16.85
CA ALA A 319 0.70 -14.21 16.70
C ALA A 319 -0.15 -15.10 15.78
N GLU A 320 -1.48 -15.00 15.88
CA GLU A 320 -2.40 -15.71 14.97
C GLU A 320 -2.31 -15.15 13.54
N VAL A 321 -2.25 -13.83 13.40
CA VAL A 321 -2.05 -13.19 12.09
C VAL A 321 -0.72 -13.65 11.47
N GLY A 322 0.37 -13.63 12.24
CA GLY A 322 1.67 -14.10 11.79
C GLY A 322 1.67 -15.58 11.40
N ALA A 323 1.04 -16.44 12.20
CA ALA A 323 0.91 -17.87 11.90
C ALA A 323 0.09 -18.11 10.61
N GLY A 324 -0.97 -17.33 10.38
CA GLY A 324 -1.77 -17.39 9.16
C GLY A 324 -1.03 -16.97 7.90
N MET A 325 -0.05 -16.09 8.03
CA MET A 325 0.79 -15.59 6.92
C MET A 325 2.06 -16.42 6.69
N ALA A 326 2.53 -17.16 7.70
CA ALA A 326 3.80 -17.88 7.65
C ALA A 326 3.95 -18.81 6.43
N PRO A 327 2.97 -19.63 6.01
CA PRO A 327 3.11 -20.50 4.84
C PRO A 327 3.38 -19.73 3.54
N ILE A 328 2.79 -18.54 3.39
CA ILE A 328 2.98 -17.69 2.20
C ILE A 328 4.42 -17.16 2.18
N ILE A 329 4.85 -16.55 3.29
CA ILE A 329 6.16 -15.92 3.41
C ILE A 329 7.28 -16.96 3.29
N GLN A 330 7.19 -18.06 4.03
CA GLN A 330 8.20 -19.14 4.02
C GLN A 330 8.34 -19.74 2.63
N THR A 331 7.22 -20.09 1.98
CA THR A 331 7.27 -20.65 0.64
C THR A 331 7.88 -19.68 -0.37
N ALA A 332 7.55 -18.40 -0.29
CA ALA A 332 8.12 -17.40 -1.20
C ALA A 332 9.64 -17.30 -1.09
N VAL A 333 10.17 -17.39 0.13
CA VAL A 333 11.62 -17.37 0.36
C VAL A 333 12.28 -18.68 -0.08
N GLU A 334 11.78 -19.82 0.42
CA GLU A 334 12.38 -21.13 0.16
C GLU A 334 12.35 -21.48 -1.32
N TYR A 335 11.19 -21.36 -1.96
CA TYR A 335 11.05 -21.64 -3.37
C TYR A 335 11.78 -20.65 -4.27
N GLY A 336 11.85 -19.37 -3.87
CA GLY A 336 12.68 -18.37 -4.54
C GLY A 336 14.16 -18.78 -4.57
N PHE A 337 14.71 -19.33 -3.48
CA PHE A 337 16.07 -19.87 -3.47
C PHE A 337 16.22 -21.16 -4.29
N GLU A 338 15.21 -22.03 -4.35
CA GLU A 338 15.23 -23.21 -5.24
C GLU A 338 15.31 -22.77 -6.71
N LEU A 339 14.53 -21.78 -7.13
CA LEU A 339 14.57 -21.20 -8.47
C LEU A 339 15.94 -20.59 -8.77
N LEU A 340 16.48 -19.77 -7.87
CA LEU A 340 17.81 -19.20 -8.02
C LEU A 340 18.89 -20.28 -8.19
N ALA A 341 18.86 -21.33 -7.37
CA ALA A 341 19.81 -22.43 -7.45
C ALA A 341 19.69 -23.25 -8.73
N SER A 342 18.50 -23.31 -9.34
CA SER A 342 18.25 -24.02 -10.61
C SER A 342 18.55 -23.18 -11.85
N GLY A 343 18.90 -21.91 -11.67
CA GLY A 343 19.16 -20.97 -12.77
C GLY A 343 17.91 -20.54 -13.53
N LYS A 344 16.77 -20.57 -12.83
CA LYS A 344 15.46 -20.13 -13.34
C LYS A 344 15.08 -18.77 -12.80
#